data_66bea91b190f371ebafa40ed71af47da
#
_entry.id   66bea91b190f371ebafa40ed71af47da
#
_cell.length_a   1.000
_cell.length_b   1.000
_cell.length_c   1.000
_cell.angle_alpha   90.00
_cell.angle_beta   90.00
_cell.angle_gamma   90.00
#
_symmetry.space_group_name_H-M   'P 1'
#
loop_
_entity.id
_entity.type
_entity.pdbx_description
1 polymer ?
#
loop_
_entity_poly.entity_id
_entity_poly.type
_entity_poly.pdbx_seq_one_letter_code
_entity_poly.pdbx_strand_id
1 'polypeptide(L)'
;HLNSMSSIRFPVRFAKDCRLVELEGEAYFEVSKTGCPFIVKAKGMNIEVLGTTFNISAYTDEEYQTTLVSGSVRVQTENGSNRILKPSEQACIAPGDNQINVRNVDTAFYTSWIHGKINFKDQRLEDIMKTLARWYDMNVIYGDESTKDLRFGCYINRYNEITPLVELLEQTGRVSIHVEGKTIKIFTNH
;
A
#
# COMPACT_ATOMS: atom_id res chain seq x y z
N HIS A 1 2.57 -2.89 12.48
CA HIS A 1 1.43 -3.56 11.85
C HIS A 1 1.85 -4.08 10.47
N LEU A 2 1.35 -5.25 10.09
CA LEU A 2 1.64 -5.89 8.81
C LEU A 2 0.31 -6.09 8.08
N ASN A 3 0.23 -5.67 6.80
CA ASN A 3 -0.99 -5.81 6.01
C ASN A 3 -1.09 -7.21 5.36
N SER A 4 -2.20 -7.49 4.68
CA SER A 4 -2.43 -8.77 3.99
C SER A 4 -1.38 -9.03 2.92
N MET A 5 -1.03 -10.30 2.70
CA MET A 5 -0.03 -10.76 1.74
C MET A 5 1.33 -10.07 1.91
N SER A 6 1.72 -9.79 3.15
CA SER A 6 2.98 -9.12 3.47
C SER A 6 3.81 -9.96 4.43
N SER A 7 5.12 -9.84 4.33
CA SER A 7 6.07 -10.50 5.21
C SER A 7 7.17 -9.56 5.67
N ILE A 8 7.62 -9.75 6.90
CA ILE A 8 8.77 -9.03 7.45
C ILE A 8 9.79 -10.03 7.96
N ARG A 9 11.05 -9.87 7.58
CA ARG A 9 12.17 -10.67 8.05
C ARG A 9 13.10 -9.78 8.87
N PHE A 10 13.48 -10.25 10.05
CA PHE A 10 14.39 -9.55 10.93
C PHE A 10 15.25 -10.54 11.72
N PRO A 11 16.48 -10.17 12.15
CA PRO A 11 17.37 -11.05 12.91
C PRO A 11 16.85 -11.22 14.34
N VAL A 12 17.18 -12.35 14.98
CA VAL A 12 16.86 -12.62 16.40
C VAL A 12 17.46 -11.56 17.32
N ARG A 13 18.63 -10.99 16.94
CA ARG A 13 19.27 -9.87 17.62
C ARG A 13 19.77 -8.88 16.58
N PHE A 14 19.42 -7.62 16.73
CA PHE A 14 19.95 -6.56 15.88
C PHE A 14 21.44 -6.33 16.17
N ALA A 15 22.14 -5.86 15.16
CA ALA A 15 23.51 -5.37 15.28
C ALA A 15 23.55 -4.15 16.23
N LYS A 16 24.76 -3.81 16.75
CA LYS A 16 24.90 -2.69 17.69
C LYS A 16 24.73 -1.33 17.02
N ASP A 17 25.00 -1.25 15.73
CA ASP A 17 25.07 -0.05 14.92
C ASP A 17 23.80 0.21 14.09
N CYS A 18 22.98 -0.81 13.82
CA CYS A 18 21.74 -0.65 13.08
C CYS A 18 20.70 -1.73 13.39
N ARG A 19 19.42 -1.42 13.13
CA ARG A 19 18.28 -2.32 13.22
C ARG A 19 17.72 -2.55 11.81
N LEU A 20 18.23 -3.59 11.13
CA LEU A 20 17.86 -3.90 9.76
C LEU A 20 16.71 -4.90 9.72
N VAL A 21 15.68 -4.60 8.89
CA VAL A 21 14.58 -5.51 8.54
C VAL A 21 14.38 -5.55 7.03
N GLU A 22 13.82 -6.63 6.53
CA GLU A 22 13.42 -6.78 5.12
C GLU A 22 11.91 -6.88 5.06
N LEU A 23 11.27 -6.14 4.15
CA LEU A 23 9.83 -6.09 3.96
C LEU A 23 9.44 -6.50 2.54
N GLU A 24 8.45 -7.37 2.43
CA GLU A 24 7.68 -7.63 1.23
C GLU A 24 6.22 -7.26 1.51
N GLY A 25 5.57 -6.50 0.60
CA GLY A 25 4.21 -6.01 0.76
C GLY A 25 4.12 -4.71 1.56
N GLU A 26 3.18 -4.59 2.48
CA GLU A 26 2.88 -3.35 3.19
C GLU A 26 2.98 -3.49 4.72
N ALA A 27 3.64 -2.50 5.33
CA ALA A 27 3.74 -2.41 6.78
C ALA A 27 3.71 -0.96 7.28
N TYR A 28 3.09 -0.78 8.44
CA TYR A 28 3.12 0.45 9.22
C TYR A 28 4.05 0.28 10.41
N PHE A 29 4.94 1.24 10.57
CA PHE A 29 5.99 1.24 11.58
C PHE A 29 5.85 2.39 12.56
N GLU A 30 5.97 2.08 13.83
CA GLU A 30 6.17 3.05 14.92
C GLU A 30 7.54 2.75 15.54
N VAL A 31 8.55 3.50 15.12
CA VAL A 31 9.93 3.25 15.50
C VAL A 31 10.35 4.13 16.67
N SER A 32 10.74 3.50 17.78
CA SER A 32 11.27 4.21 18.95
C SER A 32 12.65 4.77 18.68
N LYS A 33 12.91 5.99 19.21
CA LYS A 33 14.21 6.67 19.14
C LYS A 33 15.19 6.04 20.12
N THR A 34 16.16 5.29 19.60
CA THR A 34 17.16 4.57 20.42
C THR A 34 18.61 5.00 20.17
N GLY A 35 18.82 5.95 19.26
CA GLY A 35 20.17 6.34 18.82
C GLY A 35 20.72 5.49 17.67
N CYS A 36 20.27 4.24 17.50
CA CYS A 36 20.63 3.39 16.36
C CYS A 36 19.62 3.54 15.23
N PRO A 37 20.06 3.72 13.97
CA PRO A 37 19.16 3.77 12.83
C PRO A 37 18.35 2.48 12.68
N PHE A 38 17.09 2.63 12.27
CA PHE A 38 16.23 1.54 11.84
C PHE A 38 16.12 1.60 10.32
N ILE A 39 16.46 0.50 9.67
CA ILE A 39 16.54 0.42 8.21
C ILE A 39 15.55 -0.65 7.74
N VAL A 40 14.65 -0.27 6.84
CA VAL A 40 13.77 -1.21 6.14
C VAL A 40 14.29 -1.36 4.72
N LYS A 41 14.69 -2.57 4.34
CA LYS A 41 14.92 -2.93 2.94
C LYS A 41 13.60 -3.42 2.35
N ALA A 42 13.13 -2.75 1.35
CA ALA A 42 11.99 -3.16 0.55
C ALA A 42 12.42 -3.16 -0.93
N LYS A 43 11.66 -3.81 -1.79
CA LYS A 43 12.02 -3.95 -3.20
C LYS A 43 12.32 -2.59 -3.83
N GLY A 44 13.55 -2.44 -4.38
CA GLY A 44 13.99 -1.21 -5.05
C GLY A 44 14.30 -0.02 -4.16
N MET A 45 14.12 -0.11 -2.82
CA MET A 45 14.36 1.02 -1.91
C MET A 45 14.86 0.58 -0.54
N ASN A 46 15.67 1.46 0.06
CA ASN A 46 16.08 1.40 1.46
C ASN A 46 15.48 2.61 2.20
N ILE A 47 14.84 2.37 3.32
CA ILE A 47 14.20 3.38 4.14
C ILE A 47 14.92 3.44 5.49
N GLU A 48 15.51 4.58 5.82
CA GLU A 48 16.27 4.80 7.06
C GLU A 48 15.59 5.82 7.95
N VAL A 49 15.42 5.48 9.23
CA VAL A 49 14.80 6.34 10.25
C VAL A 49 15.53 6.23 11.60
N LEU A 50 15.37 7.25 12.46
CA LEU A 50 15.91 7.25 13.83
C LEU A 50 14.83 7.11 14.91
N GLY A 51 13.61 7.57 14.62
CA GLY A 51 12.48 7.56 15.54
C GLY A 51 11.31 8.22 14.84
N THR A 52 10.44 7.42 14.21
CA THR A 52 9.58 7.88 13.13
C THR A 52 8.36 6.96 13.03
N THR A 53 7.23 7.55 12.66
CA THR A 53 6.00 6.83 12.32
C THR A 53 5.75 6.97 10.82
N PHE A 54 5.65 5.85 10.11
CA PHE A 54 5.53 5.82 8.65
C PHE A 54 4.90 4.52 8.13
N ASN A 55 4.36 4.59 6.91
CA ASN A 55 3.85 3.43 6.17
C ASN A 55 4.72 3.16 4.95
N ILE A 56 4.97 1.91 4.65
CA ILE A 56 5.59 1.46 3.40
C ILE A 56 4.63 0.52 2.70
N SER A 57 4.36 0.76 1.41
CA SER A 57 3.73 -0.18 0.49
C SER A 57 4.72 -0.52 -0.63
N ALA A 58 5.11 -1.79 -0.72
CA ALA A 58 6.09 -2.31 -1.66
C ALA A 58 5.61 -3.62 -2.30
N TYR A 59 4.35 -3.68 -2.70
CA TYR A 59 3.82 -4.78 -3.51
C TYR A 59 4.44 -4.76 -4.90
N THR A 60 4.75 -5.92 -5.45
CA THR A 60 5.55 -6.06 -6.69
C THR A 60 4.85 -5.55 -7.95
N ASP A 61 3.55 -5.45 -7.91
CA ASP A 61 2.66 -5.07 -9.02
C ASP A 61 2.12 -3.63 -8.92
N GLU A 62 2.66 -2.85 -7.97
CA GLU A 62 2.24 -1.49 -7.67
C GLU A 62 3.42 -0.52 -7.56
N GLU A 63 3.12 0.77 -7.57
CA GLU A 63 4.08 1.83 -7.24
C GLU A 63 4.56 1.66 -5.79
N TYR A 64 5.87 1.65 -5.58
CA TYR A 64 6.43 1.58 -4.22
C TYR A 64 6.26 2.92 -3.53
N GLN A 65 5.70 2.91 -2.34
CA GLN A 65 5.32 4.12 -1.62
C GLN A 65 5.85 4.11 -0.20
N THR A 66 6.39 5.23 0.24
CA THR A 66 6.75 5.48 1.64
C THR A 66 6.06 6.75 2.11
N THR A 67 5.11 6.64 3.03
CA THR A 67 4.31 7.76 3.55
C THR A 67 4.77 8.10 4.96
N LEU A 68 5.19 9.35 5.19
CA LEU A 68 5.64 9.80 6.49
C LEU A 68 4.50 10.44 7.30
N VAL A 69 4.24 9.88 8.49
CA VAL A 69 3.25 10.41 9.45
C VAL A 69 3.91 11.39 10.41
N SER A 70 5.01 10.99 11.05
CA SER A 70 5.75 11.86 11.99
C SER A 70 7.22 11.52 12.03
N GLY A 71 8.08 12.51 12.31
CA GLY A 71 9.53 12.36 12.36
C GLY A 71 10.20 12.73 11.04
N SER A 72 11.15 11.92 10.59
CA SER A 72 11.88 12.08 9.31
C SER A 72 12.25 10.73 8.74
N VAL A 73 12.13 10.59 7.44
CA VAL A 73 12.47 9.37 6.69
C VAL A 73 13.44 9.72 5.57
N ARG A 74 14.55 8.97 5.48
CA ARG A 74 15.39 8.96 4.29
C ARG A 74 15.00 7.77 3.42
N VAL A 75 14.57 8.03 2.18
CA VAL A 75 14.33 7.02 1.15
C VAL A 75 15.48 7.03 0.18
N GLN A 76 16.05 5.87 -0.11
CA GLN A 76 17.17 5.70 -1.04
C GLN A 76 16.86 4.55 -2.00
N THR A 77 17.10 4.76 -3.30
CA THR A 77 17.02 3.72 -4.33
C THR A 77 18.35 3.00 -4.51
N GLU A 78 18.34 1.86 -5.20
CA GLU A 78 19.55 1.06 -5.44
C GLU A 78 20.62 1.80 -6.24
N ASN A 79 20.24 2.71 -7.13
CA ASN A 79 21.18 3.55 -7.89
C ASN A 79 21.75 4.75 -7.11
N GLY A 80 21.41 4.88 -5.81
CA GLY A 80 21.92 5.92 -4.94
C GLY A 80 21.12 7.23 -4.90
N SER A 81 20.03 7.36 -5.68
CA SER A 81 19.12 8.49 -5.55
C SER A 81 18.51 8.50 -4.14
N ASN A 82 18.42 9.69 -3.51
CA ASN A 82 17.85 9.76 -2.17
C ASN A 82 16.96 11.00 -1.98
N ARG A 83 16.02 10.90 -1.04
CA ARG A 83 15.15 11.99 -0.59
C ARG A 83 14.91 11.87 0.91
N ILE A 84 14.80 13.01 1.56
CA ILE A 84 14.39 13.10 2.97
C ILE A 84 12.96 13.65 2.97
N LEU A 85 12.04 12.88 3.55
CA LEU A 85 10.63 13.24 3.66
C LEU A 85 10.38 14.03 4.94
N LYS A 86 9.42 14.95 4.85
CA LYS A 86 8.75 15.64 5.94
C LYS A 86 7.38 15.04 6.24
N PRO A 87 6.80 15.24 7.42
CA PRO A 87 5.43 14.79 7.71
C PRO A 87 4.43 15.22 6.62
N SER A 88 3.51 14.32 6.28
CA SER A 88 2.55 14.43 5.17
C SER A 88 3.14 14.33 3.76
N GLU A 89 4.43 14.02 3.62
CA GLU A 89 5.01 13.70 2.33
C GLU A 89 5.04 12.19 2.09
N GLN A 90 4.89 11.83 0.82
CA GLN A 90 5.00 10.47 0.32
C GLN A 90 6.03 10.42 -0.80
N ALA A 91 7.00 9.52 -0.68
CA ALA A 91 7.88 9.14 -1.78
C ALA A 91 7.23 8.02 -2.59
N CYS A 92 7.27 8.16 -3.91
CA CYS A 92 6.72 7.23 -4.89
C CYS A 92 7.79 6.82 -5.89
N ILE A 93 7.92 5.51 -6.15
CA ILE A 93 8.87 4.94 -7.09
C ILE A 93 8.11 3.94 -7.97
N ALA A 94 8.05 4.18 -9.28
CA ALA A 94 7.42 3.26 -10.22
C ALA A 94 8.22 1.94 -10.31
N PRO A 95 7.56 0.78 -10.52
CA PRO A 95 8.27 -0.49 -10.70
C PRO A 95 9.29 -0.42 -11.83
N GLY A 96 10.55 -0.79 -11.53
CA GLY A 96 11.66 -0.73 -12.48
C GLY A 96 12.28 0.65 -12.70
N ASP A 97 11.76 1.69 -12.06
CA ASP A 97 12.33 3.03 -12.06
C ASP A 97 13.22 3.23 -10.81
N ASN A 98 14.06 4.26 -10.87
CA ASN A 98 14.91 4.70 -9.77
C ASN A 98 14.65 6.16 -9.39
N GLN A 99 13.68 6.79 -10.05
CA GLN A 99 13.31 8.17 -9.75
C GLN A 99 12.37 8.21 -8.54
N ILE A 100 12.74 9.00 -7.53
CA ILE A 100 11.91 9.25 -6.37
C ILE A 100 11.07 10.51 -6.63
N ASN A 101 9.77 10.32 -6.80
CA ASN A 101 8.79 11.41 -6.87
C ASN A 101 8.24 11.65 -5.46
N VAL A 102 8.15 12.91 -5.03
CA VAL A 102 7.61 13.28 -3.71
C VAL A 102 6.35 14.10 -3.89
N ARG A 103 5.29 13.72 -3.17
CA ARG A 103 4.01 14.44 -3.16
C ARG A 103 3.48 14.63 -1.74
N ASN A 104 2.69 15.69 -1.52
CA ASN A 104 1.94 15.87 -0.28
C ASN A 104 0.67 15.02 -0.31
N VAL A 105 0.37 14.34 0.81
CA VAL A 105 -0.74 13.42 0.91
C VAL A 105 -1.47 13.55 2.25
N ASP A 106 -2.74 13.15 2.27
CA ASP A 106 -3.46 12.86 3.50
C ASP A 106 -2.99 11.50 4.04
N THR A 107 -2.18 11.52 5.08
CA THR A 107 -1.61 10.29 5.66
C THR A 107 -2.67 9.33 6.19
N ALA A 108 -3.84 9.85 6.62
CA ALA A 108 -4.93 9.02 7.11
C ALA A 108 -5.44 8.05 6.04
N PHE A 109 -5.41 8.44 4.77
CA PHE A 109 -5.76 7.55 3.66
C PHE A 109 -4.84 6.32 3.59
N TYR A 110 -3.52 6.53 3.73
CA TYR A 110 -2.49 5.49 3.61
C TYR A 110 -2.27 4.67 4.89
N THR A 111 -2.87 5.07 6.01
CA THR A 111 -2.69 4.39 7.30
C THR A 111 -3.98 3.83 7.90
N SER A 112 -5.14 4.16 7.33
CA SER A 112 -6.46 3.72 7.83
C SER A 112 -6.62 2.20 7.86
N TRP A 113 -5.89 1.49 7.01
CA TRP A 113 -5.90 0.03 6.94
C TRP A 113 -5.47 -0.65 8.24
N ILE A 114 -4.67 0.00 9.10
CA ILE A 114 -4.29 -0.52 10.43
C ILE A 114 -5.49 -0.72 11.35
N HIS A 115 -6.57 0.01 11.08
CA HIS A 115 -7.87 -0.12 11.74
C HIS A 115 -8.87 -0.95 10.91
N GLY A 116 -8.40 -1.61 9.85
CA GLY A 116 -9.23 -2.40 8.95
C GLY A 116 -10.17 -1.59 8.07
N LYS A 117 -9.90 -0.31 7.86
CA LYS A 117 -10.79 0.61 7.14
C LYS A 117 -10.02 1.31 6.02
N ILE A 118 -10.64 1.46 4.86
CA ILE A 118 -10.14 2.32 3.77
C ILE A 118 -11.29 3.15 3.22
N ASN A 119 -11.00 4.41 2.94
CA ASN A 119 -11.91 5.32 2.28
C ASN A 119 -11.30 5.73 0.93
N PHE A 120 -11.66 5.01 -0.11
CA PHE A 120 -11.24 5.35 -1.47
C PHE A 120 -11.96 6.61 -1.95
N LYS A 121 -11.19 7.55 -2.51
CA LYS A 121 -11.73 8.77 -3.11
C LYS A 121 -11.19 8.85 -4.54
N ASP A 122 -12.07 8.69 -5.52
CA ASP A 122 -11.72 8.75 -6.95
C ASP A 122 -10.52 7.85 -7.33
N GLN A 123 -10.51 6.60 -6.85
CA GLN A 123 -9.48 5.61 -7.16
C GLN A 123 -9.85 4.76 -8.36
N ARG A 124 -8.84 4.31 -9.11
CA ARG A 124 -9.04 3.35 -10.19
C ARG A 124 -9.60 2.05 -9.64
N LEU A 125 -10.52 1.44 -10.38
CA LEU A 125 -11.10 0.16 -9.98
C LEU A 125 -10.05 -0.93 -9.80
N GLU A 126 -9.01 -0.93 -10.63
CA GLU A 126 -7.88 -1.86 -10.48
C GLU A 126 -7.23 -1.76 -9.09
N ASP A 127 -6.97 -0.55 -8.59
CA ASP A 127 -6.31 -0.33 -7.30
C ASP A 127 -7.23 -0.75 -6.13
N ILE A 128 -8.53 -0.48 -6.26
CA ILE A 128 -9.54 -0.95 -5.30
C ILE A 128 -9.56 -2.47 -5.27
N MET A 129 -9.64 -3.11 -6.44
CA MET A 129 -9.72 -4.57 -6.54
C MET A 129 -8.44 -5.28 -6.11
N LYS A 130 -7.26 -4.72 -6.34
CA LYS A 130 -6.00 -5.24 -5.80
C LYS A 130 -6.02 -5.27 -4.26
N THR A 131 -6.53 -4.23 -3.63
CA THR A 131 -6.67 -4.19 -2.16
C THR A 131 -7.67 -5.24 -1.67
N LEU A 132 -8.82 -5.37 -2.32
CA LEU A 132 -9.83 -6.37 -1.97
C LEU A 132 -9.33 -7.79 -2.19
N ALA A 133 -8.66 -8.05 -3.31
CA ALA A 133 -8.07 -9.34 -3.63
C ALA A 133 -7.12 -9.79 -2.50
N ARG A 134 -6.27 -8.88 -2.00
CA ARG A 134 -5.37 -9.16 -0.88
C ARG A 134 -6.11 -9.36 0.45
N TRP A 135 -7.14 -8.56 0.72
CA TRP A 135 -7.84 -8.62 2.00
C TRP A 135 -8.74 -9.84 2.15
N TYR A 136 -9.36 -10.29 1.04
CA TYR A 136 -10.31 -11.40 1.02
C TYR A 136 -9.76 -12.69 0.40
N ASP A 137 -8.47 -12.71 0.04
CA ASP A 137 -7.81 -13.86 -0.63
C ASP A 137 -8.57 -14.28 -1.90
N MET A 138 -8.78 -13.32 -2.80
CA MET A 138 -9.57 -13.51 -4.02
C MET A 138 -8.75 -13.21 -5.28
N ASN A 139 -9.13 -13.82 -6.39
CA ASN A 139 -8.62 -13.52 -7.72
C ASN A 139 -9.57 -12.54 -8.43
N VAL A 140 -9.02 -11.62 -9.22
CA VAL A 140 -9.80 -10.65 -10.00
C VAL A 140 -9.55 -10.87 -11.49
N ILE A 141 -10.64 -11.00 -12.27
CA ILE A 141 -10.63 -11.15 -13.72
C ILE A 141 -11.46 -10.00 -14.31
N TYR A 142 -10.86 -9.28 -15.26
CA TYR A 142 -11.54 -8.23 -16.01
C TYR A 142 -11.95 -8.75 -17.38
N GLY A 143 -13.22 -8.60 -17.72
CA GLY A 143 -13.74 -8.91 -19.06
C GLY A 143 -13.22 -7.93 -20.11
N ASP A 144 -13.08 -6.65 -19.70
CA ASP A 144 -12.55 -5.57 -20.52
C ASP A 144 -11.44 -4.82 -19.79
N GLU A 145 -10.33 -4.57 -20.45
CA GLU A 145 -9.19 -3.82 -19.87
C GLU A 145 -9.57 -2.39 -19.46
N SER A 146 -10.45 -1.73 -20.20
CA SER A 146 -10.94 -0.39 -19.91
C SER A 146 -11.66 -0.27 -18.56
N THR A 147 -12.20 -1.38 -18.05
CA THR A 147 -12.86 -1.45 -16.74
C THR A 147 -11.91 -1.07 -15.60
N LYS A 148 -10.62 -1.38 -15.75
CA LYS A 148 -9.58 -1.08 -14.76
C LYS A 148 -9.45 0.41 -14.46
N ASP A 149 -9.66 1.26 -15.46
CA ASP A 149 -9.48 2.71 -15.37
C ASP A 149 -10.72 3.44 -14.84
N LEU A 150 -11.85 2.75 -14.68
CA LEU A 150 -13.03 3.34 -14.06
C LEU A 150 -12.69 3.78 -12.63
N ARG A 151 -13.19 4.97 -12.26
CA ARG A 151 -12.91 5.56 -10.95
C ARG A 151 -14.11 5.50 -10.04
N PHE A 152 -13.88 5.09 -8.80
CA PHE A 152 -14.90 4.97 -7.76
C PHE A 152 -14.44 5.57 -6.45
N GLY A 153 -15.42 6.03 -5.67
CA GLY A 153 -15.26 6.35 -4.27
C GLY A 153 -16.05 5.37 -3.43
N CYS A 154 -15.43 4.71 -2.47
CA CYS A 154 -16.11 3.79 -1.58
C CYS A 154 -15.39 3.68 -0.24
N TYR A 155 -16.17 3.35 0.80
CA TYR A 155 -15.66 3.05 2.12
C TYR A 155 -15.68 1.54 2.34
N ILE A 156 -14.57 0.98 2.77
CA ILE A 156 -14.41 -0.45 3.01
C ILE A 156 -14.04 -0.67 4.47
N ASN A 157 -14.70 -1.66 5.08
CA ASN A 157 -14.29 -2.25 6.34
C ASN A 157 -13.96 -3.72 6.09
N ARG A 158 -12.70 -4.13 6.26
CA ARG A 158 -12.21 -5.48 5.97
C ARG A 158 -12.85 -6.59 6.80
N TYR A 159 -13.51 -6.23 7.90
CA TYR A 159 -14.20 -7.18 8.78
C TYR A 159 -15.64 -7.45 8.32
N ASN A 160 -16.13 -6.72 7.33
CA ASN A 160 -17.42 -6.99 6.70
C ASN A 160 -17.25 -7.99 5.55
N GLU A 161 -18.33 -8.62 5.13
CA GLU A 161 -18.37 -9.42 3.90
C GLU A 161 -18.15 -8.52 2.68
N ILE A 162 -17.65 -9.10 1.59
CA ILE A 162 -17.38 -8.37 0.35
C ILE A 162 -18.67 -8.00 -0.42
N THR A 163 -19.74 -8.79 -0.23
CA THR A 163 -20.98 -8.66 -0.99
C THR A 163 -21.58 -7.25 -0.98
N PRO A 164 -21.72 -6.55 0.17
CA PRO A 164 -22.27 -5.20 0.18
C PRO A 164 -21.46 -4.21 -0.64
N LEU A 165 -20.14 -4.40 -0.73
CA LEU A 165 -19.30 -3.54 -1.52
C LEU A 165 -19.45 -3.82 -3.02
N VAL A 166 -19.55 -5.08 -3.41
CA VAL A 166 -19.85 -5.47 -4.79
C VAL A 166 -21.16 -4.86 -5.25
N GLU A 167 -22.24 -5.01 -4.46
CA GLU A 167 -23.52 -4.41 -4.72
C GLU A 167 -23.46 -2.88 -4.86
N LEU A 168 -22.68 -2.20 -4.02
CA LEU A 168 -22.48 -0.75 -4.10
C LEU A 168 -21.83 -0.33 -5.43
N LEU A 169 -20.82 -1.07 -5.89
CA LEU A 169 -20.17 -0.79 -7.16
C LEU A 169 -21.10 -1.04 -8.35
N GLU A 170 -21.90 -2.10 -8.33
CA GLU A 170 -22.90 -2.42 -9.37
C GLU A 170 -24.04 -1.39 -9.42
N GLN A 171 -24.49 -0.86 -8.27
CA GLN A 171 -25.52 0.19 -8.19
C GLN A 171 -25.13 1.48 -8.93
N THR A 172 -23.85 1.68 -9.22
CA THR A 172 -23.42 2.80 -10.07
C THR A 172 -23.84 2.65 -11.53
N GLY A 173 -24.27 1.45 -11.94
CA GLY A 173 -24.65 1.11 -13.30
C GLY A 173 -23.47 1.04 -14.29
N ARG A 174 -22.23 1.20 -13.84
CA ARG A 174 -21.03 1.26 -14.68
C ARG A 174 -20.36 -0.09 -14.87
N VAL A 175 -20.54 -1.00 -13.92
CA VAL A 175 -19.92 -2.34 -13.91
C VAL A 175 -20.93 -3.40 -13.50
N SER A 176 -20.71 -4.63 -13.97
CA SER A 176 -21.35 -5.85 -13.47
C SER A 176 -20.28 -6.75 -12.87
N ILE A 177 -20.51 -7.26 -11.67
CA ILE A 177 -19.52 -7.98 -10.88
C ILE A 177 -20.10 -9.34 -10.44
N HIS A 178 -19.46 -10.42 -10.86
CA HIS A 178 -19.86 -11.78 -10.48
C HIS A 178 -18.82 -12.39 -9.55
N VAL A 179 -19.26 -12.86 -8.39
CA VAL A 179 -18.40 -13.52 -7.40
C VAL A 179 -18.66 -15.02 -7.43
N GLU A 180 -17.67 -15.80 -7.83
CA GLU A 180 -17.73 -17.26 -7.90
C GLU A 180 -16.60 -17.87 -7.07
N GLY A 181 -16.91 -18.38 -5.90
CA GLY A 181 -15.92 -18.89 -4.96
C GLY A 181 -14.89 -17.81 -4.58
N LYS A 182 -13.62 -18.02 -4.93
CA LYS A 182 -12.53 -17.06 -4.72
C LYS A 182 -12.21 -16.19 -5.94
N THR A 183 -13.15 -16.05 -6.88
CA THR A 183 -12.92 -15.27 -8.10
C THR A 183 -13.98 -14.19 -8.27
N ILE A 184 -13.53 -12.96 -8.52
CA ILE A 184 -14.35 -11.81 -8.87
C ILE A 184 -14.17 -11.56 -10.36
N LYS A 185 -15.25 -11.63 -11.13
CA LYS A 185 -15.28 -11.31 -12.56
C LYS A 185 -15.99 -9.97 -12.75
N ILE A 186 -15.35 -9.04 -13.47
CA ILE A 186 -15.83 -7.66 -13.63
C ILE A 186 -15.98 -7.35 -15.11
N PHE A 187 -17.13 -6.82 -15.48
CA PHE A 187 -17.48 -6.42 -16.85
C PHE A 187 -17.95 -4.97 -16.85
N THR A 188 -17.71 -4.27 -17.95
CA THR A 188 -18.25 -2.93 -18.16
C THR A 188 -19.73 -3.03 -18.59
N ASN A 189 -20.60 -2.24 -17.99
CA ASN A 189 -21.96 -2.05 -18.51
C ASN A 189 -21.93 -0.95 -19.59
N HIS A 190 -22.51 -1.25 -20.74
CA HIS A 190 -22.65 -0.34 -21.90
C HIS A 190 -24.00 0.36 -21.90
#